data_8f30c2bd887dbe24fa7164fd73464109
#
_entry.id   8f30c2bd887dbe24fa7164fd73464109
#
_cell.length_a   1.000
_cell.length_b   1.000
_cell.length_c   1.000
_cell.angle_alpha   90.00
_cell.angle_beta   90.00
_cell.angle_gamma   90.00
#
_symmetry.space_group_name_H-M   'P 1'
#
loop_
_entity.id
_entity.type
_entity.pdbx_description
1 polymer ?
#
loop_
_entity_poly.entity_id
_entity_poly.type
_entity_poly.pdbx_seq_one_letter_code
_entity_poly.pdbx_strand_id
1 'polypeptide(L)'
;MNLTVKNGSFGYQKNAAPIFENIHFSVDSGEILAILGPNGAGKTTLLRCITGLLKWSGGESLLDGEPIRGMSPKKLWSRMAYVPQAKTASSAYTAFETVLLGRSGRLSAFSTPGKADIQKAEEVMDLLGIRHLAQKKCSAISGGELQMVLIARALASEPKVLILDEPESNLDFKNQLIVLDAMSKLASEGMTCIFNTHYPAHALQRSSKALILSKGGAYEFGPTSKVVTEDAIRRAFGVEAVIGAVETPTSIVQNVIPLHIAAGSEASAQDPDRRAIATVTIIASNNHISDRINGLLHEYGDMVVGRMGMPYRECGLYLITVTLDGSRAEIAELTQKLSILPDVSVKTTFAPWREEHEL
;
A
#
# COMPACT_ATOMS: atom_id res chain seq x y z
N MET A 1 -0.66 24.32 9.11
CA MET A 1 -2.07 23.99 9.51
C MET A 1 -2.03 22.67 10.24
N ASN A 2 -2.67 22.59 11.41
CA ASN A 2 -2.69 21.38 12.23
C ASN A 2 -3.92 20.52 11.89
N LEU A 3 -3.73 19.20 11.80
CA LEU A 3 -4.81 18.22 11.67
C LEU A 3 -4.77 17.29 12.88
N THR A 4 -5.90 17.18 13.59
CA THR A 4 -6.02 16.34 14.78
C THR A 4 -7.21 15.38 14.64
N VAL A 5 -7.02 14.12 15.01
CA VAL A 5 -8.09 13.14 15.20
C VAL A 5 -8.26 12.92 16.69
N LYS A 6 -9.50 13.07 17.21
CA LYS A 6 -9.84 12.84 18.62
C LYS A 6 -10.78 11.66 18.75
N ASN A 7 -10.30 10.59 19.41
CA ASN A 7 -11.05 9.38 19.74
C ASN A 7 -11.83 8.80 18.54
N GLY A 8 -11.19 8.80 17.36
CA GLY A 8 -11.79 8.36 16.11
C GLY A 8 -12.09 6.86 16.12
N SER A 9 -13.34 6.51 15.93
CA SER A 9 -13.79 5.11 15.81
C SER A 9 -14.65 4.94 14.57
N PHE A 10 -14.51 3.80 13.87
CA PHE A 10 -15.27 3.53 12.65
C PHE A 10 -15.54 2.04 12.45
N GLY A 11 -16.76 1.75 12.01
CA GLY A 11 -17.21 0.44 11.52
C GLY A 11 -18.25 0.62 10.44
N TYR A 12 -18.25 -0.24 9.41
CA TYR A 12 -19.22 -0.16 8.31
C TYR A 12 -20.64 -0.56 8.71
N GLN A 13 -20.77 -1.43 9.72
CA GLN A 13 -22.07 -1.91 10.23
C GLN A 13 -22.15 -1.67 11.72
N LYS A 14 -23.35 -1.28 12.21
CA LYS A 14 -23.58 -1.00 13.65
C LYS A 14 -23.34 -2.20 14.57
N ASN A 15 -23.51 -3.42 14.06
CA ASN A 15 -23.44 -4.64 14.85
C ASN A 15 -22.19 -5.49 14.54
N ALA A 16 -21.29 -5.02 13.67
CA ALA A 16 -20.02 -5.67 13.40
C ALA A 16 -18.90 -5.06 14.22
N ALA A 17 -17.83 -5.81 14.44
CA ALA A 17 -16.64 -5.29 15.10
C ALA A 17 -16.12 -4.05 14.34
N PRO A 18 -15.74 -2.98 15.05
CA PRO A 18 -15.20 -1.80 14.43
C PRO A 18 -13.86 -2.11 13.74
N ILE A 19 -13.58 -1.39 12.66
CA ILE A 19 -12.29 -1.52 11.95
C ILE A 19 -11.17 -0.96 12.81
N PHE A 20 -11.45 0.13 13.54
CA PHE A 20 -10.54 0.74 14.51
C PHE A 20 -11.36 1.55 15.53
N GLU A 21 -10.80 1.70 16.74
CA GLU A 21 -11.41 2.40 17.85
C GLU A 21 -10.42 3.36 18.53
N ASN A 22 -10.96 4.47 19.03
CA ASN A 22 -10.24 5.43 19.87
C ASN A 22 -8.91 5.94 19.26
N ILE A 23 -8.82 6.04 17.94
CA ILE A 23 -7.65 6.61 17.29
C ILE A 23 -7.48 8.07 17.69
N HIS A 24 -6.30 8.40 18.21
CA HIS A 24 -5.95 9.76 18.61
C HIS A 24 -4.56 10.11 18.09
N PHE A 25 -4.44 11.17 17.28
CA PHE A 25 -3.16 11.69 16.80
C PHE A 25 -3.29 13.16 16.35
N SER A 26 -2.13 13.81 16.19
CA SER A 26 -2.02 15.17 15.71
C SER A 26 -0.81 15.31 14.79
N VAL A 27 -1.00 16.04 13.69
CA VAL A 27 0.03 16.37 12.69
C VAL A 27 0.07 17.87 12.53
N ASP A 28 1.24 18.48 12.74
CA ASP A 28 1.42 19.91 12.68
C ASP A 28 1.85 20.40 11.30
N SER A 29 1.83 21.72 11.12
CA SER A 29 2.32 22.37 9.91
C SER A 29 3.78 21.99 9.63
N GLY A 30 4.06 21.55 8.42
CA GLY A 30 5.39 21.12 8.02
C GLY A 30 5.76 19.69 8.40
N GLU A 31 4.85 18.95 9.04
CA GLU A 31 5.08 17.55 9.35
C GLU A 31 4.52 16.62 8.26
N ILE A 32 5.15 15.46 8.15
CA ILE A 32 4.70 14.34 7.32
C ILE A 32 4.33 13.18 8.23
N LEU A 33 3.07 12.71 8.13
CA LEU A 33 2.59 11.48 8.76
C LEU A 33 2.50 10.36 7.75
N ALA A 34 3.20 9.26 8.00
CA ALA A 34 3.02 8.01 7.29
C ALA A 34 2.03 7.09 8.04
N ILE A 35 1.01 6.58 7.35
CA ILE A 35 0.10 5.56 7.87
C ILE A 35 0.49 4.22 7.27
N LEU A 36 0.98 3.33 8.11
CA LEU A 36 1.48 2.00 7.77
C LEU A 36 0.47 0.92 8.20
N GLY A 37 0.57 -0.24 7.59
CA GLY A 37 -0.21 -1.42 7.96
C GLY A 37 -0.44 -2.35 6.78
N PRO A 38 -0.80 -3.61 7.03
CA PRO A 38 -1.05 -4.60 5.99
C PRO A 38 -2.31 -4.26 5.17
N ASN A 39 -2.53 -5.01 4.08
CA ASN A 39 -3.76 -4.91 3.31
C ASN A 39 -4.96 -5.32 4.19
N GLY A 40 -6.04 -4.56 4.09
CA GLY A 40 -7.24 -4.78 4.89
C GLY A 40 -7.19 -4.23 6.32
N ALA A 41 -6.09 -3.60 6.78
CA ALA A 41 -6.02 -2.97 8.11
C ALA A 41 -6.89 -1.71 8.25
N GLY A 42 -7.43 -1.16 7.16
CA GLY A 42 -8.31 0.00 7.21
C GLY A 42 -7.64 1.34 6.88
N LYS A 43 -6.41 1.36 6.33
CA LYS A 43 -5.66 2.60 6.01
C LYS A 43 -6.46 3.59 5.16
N THR A 44 -6.96 3.16 4.00
CA THR A 44 -7.82 3.99 3.11
C THR A 44 -9.10 4.44 3.83
N THR A 45 -9.69 3.56 4.64
CA THR A 45 -10.88 3.90 5.46
C THR A 45 -10.54 5.00 6.46
N LEU A 46 -9.39 4.91 7.14
CA LEU A 46 -8.89 5.92 8.05
C LEU A 46 -8.70 7.27 7.34
N LEU A 47 -8.05 7.30 6.18
CA LEU A 47 -7.91 8.53 5.38
C LEU A 47 -9.26 9.15 5.00
N ARG A 48 -10.24 8.33 4.63
CA ARG A 48 -11.58 8.80 4.31
C ARG A 48 -12.34 9.34 5.52
N CYS A 49 -12.14 8.77 6.69
CA CYS A 49 -12.69 9.31 7.95
C CYS A 49 -12.02 10.64 8.32
N ILE A 50 -10.69 10.72 8.21
CA ILE A 50 -9.90 11.94 8.47
C ILE A 50 -10.41 13.10 7.60
N THR A 51 -10.67 12.84 6.32
CA THR A 51 -11.13 13.85 5.35
C THR A 51 -12.62 14.19 5.45
N GLY A 52 -13.38 13.46 6.26
CA GLY A 52 -14.84 13.62 6.33
C GLY A 52 -15.61 12.99 5.17
N LEU A 53 -14.95 12.26 4.26
CA LEU A 53 -15.60 11.48 3.20
C LEU A 53 -16.39 10.29 3.78
N LEU A 54 -15.93 9.74 4.90
CA LEU A 54 -16.68 8.81 5.73
C LEU A 54 -16.93 9.45 7.09
N LYS A 55 -18.13 9.27 7.61
CA LYS A 55 -18.50 9.81 8.93
C LYS A 55 -17.97 8.88 10.01
N TRP A 56 -17.22 9.41 10.96
CA TRP A 56 -16.84 8.71 12.17
C TRP A 56 -18.05 8.12 12.91
N SER A 57 -17.94 6.89 13.40
CA SER A 57 -18.92 6.29 14.31
C SER A 57 -18.81 6.89 15.72
N GLY A 58 -17.61 7.27 16.13
CA GLY A 58 -17.27 7.98 17.35
C GLY A 58 -16.07 8.89 17.13
N GLY A 59 -15.95 9.97 17.89
CA GLY A 59 -14.87 10.93 17.74
C GLY A 59 -15.02 11.86 16.53
N GLU A 60 -13.94 12.57 16.20
CA GLU A 60 -13.95 13.61 15.16
C GLU A 60 -12.56 13.95 14.62
N SER A 61 -12.53 14.52 13.42
CA SER A 61 -11.34 15.19 12.85
C SER A 61 -11.48 16.69 12.99
N LEU A 62 -10.38 17.34 13.38
CA LEU A 62 -10.27 18.78 13.56
C LEU A 62 -9.19 19.35 12.62
N LEU A 63 -9.46 20.51 12.03
CA LEU A 63 -8.52 21.28 11.24
C LEU A 63 -8.31 22.64 11.91
N ASP A 64 -7.11 22.91 12.46
CA ASP A 64 -6.80 24.04 13.33
C ASP A 64 -7.79 24.18 14.51
N GLY A 65 -8.17 23.05 15.12
CA GLY A 65 -9.12 23.01 16.24
C GLY A 65 -10.59 23.10 15.83
N GLU A 66 -10.93 23.36 14.58
CA GLU A 66 -12.30 23.43 14.07
C GLU A 66 -12.76 22.06 13.55
N PRO A 67 -13.92 21.52 14.00
CA PRO A 67 -14.42 20.23 13.51
C PRO A 67 -14.69 20.25 12.00
N ILE A 68 -14.09 19.30 11.27
CA ILE A 68 -14.25 19.17 9.81
C ILE A 68 -15.72 18.97 9.43
N ARG A 69 -16.48 18.24 10.25
CA ARG A 69 -17.91 17.97 10.01
C ARG A 69 -18.78 19.23 9.95
N GLY A 70 -18.35 20.31 10.60
CA GLY A 70 -19.06 21.62 10.61
C GLY A 70 -18.66 22.54 9.48
N MET A 71 -17.62 22.20 8.72
CA MET A 71 -17.13 23.05 7.62
C MET A 71 -17.99 22.89 6.37
N SER A 72 -18.19 24.00 5.64
CA SER A 72 -18.74 23.91 4.29
C SER A 72 -17.75 23.21 3.35
N PRO A 73 -18.20 22.44 2.34
CA PRO A 73 -17.31 21.78 1.39
C PRO A 73 -16.30 22.75 0.75
N LYS A 74 -16.71 23.95 0.40
CA LYS A 74 -15.83 24.98 -0.17
C LYS A 74 -14.71 25.36 0.81
N LYS A 75 -15.03 25.57 2.10
CA LYS A 75 -14.05 25.91 3.14
C LYS A 75 -13.06 24.74 3.37
N LEU A 76 -13.56 23.52 3.44
CA LEU A 76 -12.75 22.32 3.68
C LEU A 76 -11.77 22.09 2.54
N TRP A 77 -12.29 21.96 1.31
CA TRP A 77 -11.49 21.62 0.14
C TRP A 77 -10.63 22.78 -0.40
N SER A 78 -10.81 24.00 0.08
CA SER A 78 -9.84 25.09 -0.14
C SER A 78 -8.59 24.98 0.74
N ARG A 79 -8.63 24.18 1.80
CA ARG A 79 -7.54 24.00 2.77
C ARG A 79 -6.91 22.63 2.70
N MET A 80 -7.65 21.62 2.27
CA MET A 80 -7.27 20.22 2.23
C MET A 80 -7.43 19.66 0.81
N ALA A 81 -6.53 18.78 0.41
CA ALA A 81 -6.70 17.99 -0.81
C ALA A 81 -6.51 16.50 -0.48
N TYR A 82 -7.31 15.66 -1.12
CA TYR A 82 -7.23 14.21 -1.05
C TYR A 82 -6.98 13.62 -2.42
N VAL A 83 -5.94 12.81 -2.53
CA VAL A 83 -5.58 12.09 -3.75
C VAL A 83 -5.85 10.60 -3.52
N PRO A 84 -6.89 10.03 -4.12
CA PRO A 84 -7.13 8.60 -4.06
C PRO A 84 -6.10 7.83 -4.89
N GLN A 85 -5.95 6.55 -4.61
CA GLN A 85 -5.21 5.64 -5.48
C GLN A 85 -5.81 5.67 -6.90
N ALA A 86 -4.97 5.83 -7.92
CA ALA A 86 -5.41 5.90 -9.29
C ALA A 86 -6.08 4.59 -9.73
N LYS A 87 -7.31 4.70 -10.23
CA LYS A 87 -8.01 3.67 -10.97
C LYS A 87 -8.04 4.08 -12.43
N THR A 88 -8.30 3.14 -13.34
CA THR A 88 -8.39 3.42 -14.78
C THR A 88 -9.26 4.65 -15.05
N ALA A 89 -8.71 5.66 -15.73
CA ALA A 89 -9.46 6.85 -16.08
C ALA A 89 -10.22 6.66 -17.39
N SER A 90 -11.52 6.86 -17.34
CA SER A 90 -12.36 7.00 -18.56
C SER A 90 -12.52 8.47 -19.01
N SER A 91 -11.66 9.38 -18.51
CA SER A 91 -11.78 10.81 -18.75
C SER A 91 -11.32 11.21 -20.14
N ALA A 92 -12.14 12.02 -20.84
CA ALA A 92 -11.80 12.62 -22.12
C ALA A 92 -10.85 13.82 -21.99
N TYR A 93 -10.63 14.34 -20.77
CA TYR A 93 -9.76 15.49 -20.53
C TYR A 93 -8.28 15.14 -20.73
N THR A 94 -7.51 16.12 -21.18
CA THR A 94 -6.06 16.07 -21.20
C THR A 94 -5.49 16.12 -19.77
N ALA A 95 -4.22 15.75 -19.61
CA ALA A 95 -3.53 15.86 -18.33
C ALA A 95 -3.52 17.32 -17.83
N PHE A 96 -3.25 18.28 -18.71
CA PHE A 96 -3.28 19.72 -18.37
C PHE A 96 -4.66 20.17 -17.90
N GLU A 97 -5.72 19.85 -18.65
CA GLU A 97 -7.09 20.19 -18.25
C GLU A 97 -7.45 19.57 -16.91
N THR A 98 -7.02 18.31 -16.66
CA THR A 98 -7.26 17.63 -15.38
C THR A 98 -6.55 18.35 -14.23
N VAL A 99 -5.31 18.80 -14.42
CA VAL A 99 -4.58 19.59 -13.42
C VAL A 99 -5.24 20.93 -13.20
N LEU A 100 -5.66 21.60 -14.27
CA LEU A 100 -6.35 22.90 -14.20
C LEU A 100 -7.69 22.83 -13.46
N LEU A 101 -8.40 21.67 -13.51
CA LEU A 101 -9.58 21.44 -12.67
C LEU A 101 -9.30 21.56 -11.17
N GLY A 102 -8.06 21.37 -10.73
CA GLY A 102 -7.64 21.63 -9.34
C GLY A 102 -7.88 23.09 -8.91
N ARG A 103 -7.93 24.03 -9.83
CA ARG A 103 -8.19 25.46 -9.59
C ARG A 103 -9.68 25.79 -9.39
N SER A 104 -10.59 24.88 -9.78
CA SER A 104 -12.04 25.14 -9.79
C SER A 104 -12.61 25.60 -8.44
N GLY A 105 -12.06 25.09 -7.33
CA GLY A 105 -12.48 25.52 -5.99
C GLY A 105 -12.19 26.99 -5.65
N ARG A 106 -11.31 27.67 -6.41
CA ARG A 106 -10.91 29.07 -6.25
C ARG A 106 -11.68 29.99 -7.20
N LEU A 107 -12.32 29.43 -8.21
CA LEU A 107 -13.08 30.18 -9.18
C LEU A 107 -14.49 30.50 -8.66
N SER A 108 -15.07 31.59 -9.13
CA SER A 108 -16.49 31.84 -8.96
C SER A 108 -17.31 30.97 -9.93
N ALA A 109 -18.62 30.78 -9.64
CA ALA A 109 -19.47 29.87 -10.39
C ALA A 109 -19.52 30.13 -11.91
N PHE A 110 -19.20 31.34 -12.35
CA PHE A 110 -19.29 31.77 -13.76
C PHE A 110 -17.93 32.22 -14.33
N SER A 111 -16.81 32.02 -13.60
CA SER A 111 -15.50 32.43 -14.11
C SER A 111 -14.76 31.24 -14.75
N THR A 112 -14.02 31.58 -15.82
CA THR A 112 -13.06 30.65 -16.45
C THR A 112 -11.68 30.81 -15.84
N PRO A 113 -10.81 29.77 -15.86
CA PRO A 113 -9.42 29.88 -15.40
C PRO A 113 -8.68 31.01 -16.11
N GLY A 114 -8.05 31.86 -15.31
CA GLY A 114 -7.23 32.98 -15.81
C GLY A 114 -5.76 32.59 -16.01
N LYS A 115 -4.93 33.57 -16.43
CA LYS A 115 -3.49 33.36 -16.65
C LYS A 115 -2.76 32.83 -15.42
N ALA A 116 -3.12 33.30 -14.23
CA ALA A 116 -2.51 32.81 -12.96
C ALA A 116 -2.85 31.34 -12.67
N ASP A 117 -4.07 30.89 -13.03
CA ASP A 117 -4.47 29.50 -12.85
C ASP A 117 -3.75 28.56 -13.83
N ILE A 118 -3.59 29.02 -15.07
CA ILE A 118 -2.82 28.31 -16.11
C ILE A 118 -1.37 28.18 -15.66
N GLN A 119 -0.73 29.30 -15.25
CA GLN A 119 0.64 29.29 -14.79
C GLN A 119 0.81 28.34 -13.60
N LYS A 120 -0.11 28.34 -12.62
CA LYS A 120 -0.04 27.44 -11.47
C LYS A 120 -0.15 25.96 -11.87
N ALA A 121 -1.01 25.63 -12.80
CA ALA A 121 -1.12 24.28 -13.33
C ALA A 121 0.20 23.84 -14.01
N GLU A 122 0.82 24.74 -14.76
CA GLU A 122 2.11 24.51 -15.41
C GLU A 122 3.23 24.31 -14.40
N GLU A 123 3.37 25.18 -13.39
CA GLU A 123 4.37 25.08 -12.32
C GLU A 123 4.29 23.73 -11.59
N VAL A 124 3.07 23.26 -11.30
CA VAL A 124 2.88 21.97 -10.61
C VAL A 124 3.24 20.80 -11.52
N MET A 125 2.92 20.88 -12.81
CA MET A 125 3.33 19.85 -13.77
C MET A 125 4.85 19.78 -13.92
N ASP A 126 5.53 20.93 -13.89
CA ASP A 126 6.99 21.01 -13.91
C ASP A 126 7.60 20.45 -12.62
N LEU A 127 7.02 20.78 -11.45
CA LEU A 127 7.44 20.25 -10.14
C LEU A 127 7.47 18.72 -10.12
N LEU A 128 6.48 18.10 -10.76
CA LEU A 128 6.34 16.64 -10.83
C LEU A 128 6.96 16.02 -12.09
N GLY A 129 7.60 16.82 -12.97
CA GLY A 129 8.24 16.33 -14.19
C GLY A 129 7.29 15.77 -15.25
N ILE A 130 6.01 16.13 -15.21
CA ILE A 130 4.96 15.61 -16.10
C ILE A 130 4.48 16.58 -17.19
N ARG A 131 5.24 17.69 -17.43
CA ARG A 131 4.89 18.68 -18.46
C ARG A 131 4.71 18.04 -19.86
N HIS A 132 5.47 17.01 -20.17
CA HIS A 132 5.40 16.25 -21.42
C HIS A 132 4.08 15.51 -21.63
N LEU A 133 3.26 15.35 -20.58
CA LEU A 133 1.95 14.73 -20.64
C LEU A 133 0.81 15.74 -20.92
N ALA A 134 1.09 17.05 -20.88
CA ALA A 134 0.07 18.10 -20.85
C ALA A 134 -1.04 17.93 -21.89
N GLN A 135 -0.68 17.57 -23.11
CA GLN A 135 -1.62 17.41 -24.23
C GLN A 135 -2.18 15.99 -24.41
N LYS A 136 -1.68 15.02 -23.62
CA LYS A 136 -2.19 13.64 -23.69
C LYS A 136 -3.50 13.51 -22.92
N LYS A 137 -4.45 12.76 -23.48
CA LYS A 137 -5.71 12.41 -22.76
C LYS A 137 -5.40 11.49 -21.57
N CYS A 138 -6.09 11.70 -20.46
CA CYS A 138 -5.93 10.84 -19.27
C CYS A 138 -6.29 9.37 -19.55
N SER A 139 -7.12 9.09 -20.54
CA SER A 139 -7.41 7.71 -20.99
C SER A 139 -6.28 7.07 -21.81
N ALA A 140 -5.28 7.83 -22.25
CA ALA A 140 -4.18 7.39 -23.12
C ALA A 140 -2.82 7.38 -22.42
N ILE A 141 -2.78 7.56 -21.09
CA ILE A 141 -1.58 7.51 -20.26
C ILE A 141 -1.60 6.30 -19.35
N SER A 142 -0.42 5.88 -18.87
CA SER A 142 -0.29 4.76 -17.94
C SER A 142 -0.92 5.07 -16.56
N GLY A 143 -1.21 4.04 -15.77
CA GLY A 143 -1.74 4.21 -14.41
C GLY A 143 -0.82 5.04 -13.51
N GLY A 144 0.50 4.88 -13.64
CA GLY A 144 1.49 5.68 -12.92
C GLY A 144 1.49 7.15 -13.38
N GLU A 145 1.47 7.40 -14.69
CA GLU A 145 1.35 8.77 -15.21
C GLU A 145 0.05 9.44 -14.75
N LEU A 146 -1.05 8.68 -14.72
CA LEU A 146 -2.33 9.18 -14.22
C LEU A 146 -2.25 9.53 -12.73
N GLN A 147 -1.59 8.72 -11.90
CA GLN A 147 -1.37 9.02 -10.48
C GLN A 147 -0.63 10.35 -10.32
N MET A 148 0.42 10.58 -11.11
CA MET A 148 1.15 11.85 -11.11
C MET A 148 0.27 13.04 -11.49
N VAL A 149 -0.60 12.87 -12.48
CA VAL A 149 -1.59 13.91 -12.90
C VAL A 149 -2.60 14.20 -11.79
N LEU A 150 -3.06 13.18 -11.05
CA LEU A 150 -3.99 13.37 -9.92
C LEU A 150 -3.32 14.10 -8.74
N ILE A 151 -2.04 13.80 -8.46
CA ILE A 151 -1.26 14.53 -7.47
C ILE A 151 -1.08 16.00 -7.91
N ALA A 152 -0.74 16.24 -9.18
CA ALA A 152 -0.62 17.58 -9.74
C ALA A 152 -1.93 18.37 -9.61
N ARG A 153 -3.07 17.75 -9.91
CA ARG A 153 -4.40 18.36 -9.74
C ARG A 153 -4.64 18.78 -8.29
N ALA A 154 -4.29 17.92 -7.33
CA ALA A 154 -4.44 18.25 -5.92
C ALA A 154 -3.55 19.42 -5.50
N LEU A 155 -2.29 19.43 -5.93
CA LEU A 155 -1.34 20.52 -5.64
C LEU A 155 -1.73 21.85 -6.30
N ALA A 156 -2.35 21.80 -7.48
CA ALA A 156 -2.84 23.01 -8.17
C ALA A 156 -3.89 23.77 -7.33
N SER A 157 -4.62 23.10 -6.43
CA SER A 157 -5.54 23.76 -5.49
C SER A 157 -4.82 24.56 -4.39
N GLU A 158 -3.49 24.42 -4.25
CA GLU A 158 -2.65 25.02 -3.18
C GLU A 158 -3.19 24.71 -1.77
N PRO A 159 -3.35 23.43 -1.44
CA PRO A 159 -3.88 23.04 -0.15
C PRO A 159 -2.87 23.34 0.97
N LYS A 160 -3.35 23.41 2.21
CA LYS A 160 -2.50 23.47 3.41
C LYS A 160 -2.27 22.09 4.02
N VAL A 161 -3.19 21.16 3.75
CA VAL A 161 -3.09 19.75 4.13
C VAL A 161 -3.26 18.90 2.88
N LEU A 162 -2.28 18.05 2.59
CA LEU A 162 -2.28 17.10 1.48
C LEU A 162 -2.39 15.68 2.02
N ILE A 163 -3.41 14.95 1.58
CA ILE A 163 -3.65 13.56 1.97
C ILE A 163 -3.58 12.69 0.73
N LEU A 164 -2.74 11.65 0.76
CA LEU A 164 -2.45 10.79 -0.38
C LEU A 164 -2.70 9.32 0.00
N ASP A 165 -3.49 8.63 -0.81
CA ASP A 165 -3.81 7.22 -0.64
C ASP A 165 -2.91 6.38 -1.57
N GLU A 166 -1.88 5.74 -1.00
CA GLU A 166 -0.87 4.95 -1.70
C GLU A 166 -0.25 5.69 -2.91
N PRO A 167 0.34 6.88 -2.69
CA PRO A 167 0.79 7.73 -3.80
C PRO A 167 1.88 7.11 -4.67
N GLU A 168 2.64 6.17 -4.14
CA GLU A 168 3.72 5.46 -4.82
C GLU A 168 3.28 4.17 -5.52
N SER A 169 2.04 3.71 -5.34
CA SER A 169 1.58 2.48 -5.98
C SER A 169 1.51 2.63 -7.50
N ASN A 170 1.94 1.59 -8.21
CA ASN A 170 2.04 1.55 -9.68
C ASN A 170 3.02 2.55 -10.31
N LEU A 171 3.88 3.19 -9.51
CA LEU A 171 4.96 4.05 -9.99
C LEU A 171 6.27 3.25 -10.12
N ASP A 172 7.08 3.59 -11.12
CA ASP A 172 8.48 3.17 -11.18
C ASP A 172 9.32 3.91 -10.12
N PHE A 173 10.54 3.44 -9.88
CA PHE A 173 11.44 4.01 -8.86
C PHE A 173 11.67 5.50 -9.01
N LYS A 174 11.81 6.00 -10.25
CA LYS A 174 12.02 7.42 -10.52
C LYS A 174 10.81 8.25 -10.09
N ASN A 175 9.63 7.83 -10.49
CA ASN A 175 8.39 8.54 -10.17
C ASN A 175 8.03 8.44 -8.68
N GLN A 176 8.32 7.31 -8.02
CA GLN A 176 8.21 7.21 -6.56
C GLN A 176 9.07 8.25 -5.85
N LEU A 177 10.35 8.40 -6.25
CA LEU A 177 11.24 9.41 -5.68
C LEU A 177 10.73 10.83 -5.94
N ILE A 178 10.26 11.15 -7.15
CA ILE A 178 9.69 12.46 -7.47
C ILE A 178 8.54 12.81 -6.53
N VAL A 179 7.61 11.88 -6.28
CA VAL A 179 6.48 12.11 -5.37
C VAL A 179 6.95 12.32 -3.94
N LEU A 180 7.84 11.45 -3.44
CA LEU A 180 8.34 11.52 -2.07
C LEU A 180 9.17 12.80 -1.84
N ASP A 181 9.99 13.21 -2.81
CA ASP A 181 10.77 14.45 -2.75
C ASP A 181 9.88 15.69 -2.81
N ALA A 182 8.85 15.67 -3.69
CA ALA A 182 7.85 16.75 -3.74
C ALA A 182 7.13 16.90 -2.39
N MET A 183 6.72 15.80 -1.75
CA MET A 183 6.11 15.82 -0.41
C MET A 183 7.07 16.43 0.63
N SER A 184 8.34 16.01 0.64
CA SER A 184 9.36 16.54 1.56
C SER A 184 9.58 18.03 1.37
N LYS A 185 9.66 18.50 0.11
CA LYS A 185 9.79 19.92 -0.23
C LYS A 185 8.57 20.71 0.25
N LEU A 186 7.36 20.24 -0.06
CA LEU A 186 6.12 20.92 0.35
C LEU A 186 5.97 20.98 1.87
N ALA A 187 6.37 19.94 2.58
CA ALA A 187 6.38 19.93 4.03
C ALA A 187 7.39 20.95 4.58
N SER A 188 8.60 21.06 4.02
CA SER A 188 9.57 22.07 4.43
C SER A 188 9.07 23.50 4.19
N GLU A 189 8.15 23.71 3.25
CA GLU A 189 7.45 24.95 2.97
C GLU A 189 6.21 25.17 3.87
N GLY A 190 5.97 24.28 4.85
CA GLY A 190 4.92 24.41 5.85
C GLY A 190 3.60 23.70 5.51
N MET A 191 3.53 22.87 4.45
CA MET A 191 2.39 22.02 4.17
C MET A 191 2.35 20.83 5.14
N THR A 192 1.17 20.45 5.62
CA THR A 192 0.99 19.19 6.35
C THR A 192 0.71 18.09 5.35
N CYS A 193 1.51 17.01 5.38
CA CYS A 193 1.34 15.88 4.47
C CYS A 193 0.97 14.62 5.25
N ILE A 194 -0.02 13.88 4.76
CA ILE A 194 -0.41 12.56 5.31
C ILE A 194 -0.47 11.59 4.12
N PHE A 195 0.21 10.47 4.23
CA PHE A 195 0.10 9.42 3.21
C PHE A 195 0.05 8.04 3.86
N ASN A 196 -0.66 7.12 3.24
CA ASN A 196 -0.54 5.72 3.60
C ASN A 196 0.40 5.02 2.63
N THR A 197 1.07 4.00 3.13
CA THR A 197 2.04 3.23 2.36
C THR A 197 2.14 1.80 2.88
N HIS A 198 2.59 0.90 2.03
CA HIS A 198 2.99 -0.45 2.39
C HIS A 198 4.51 -0.58 2.61
N TYR A 199 5.27 0.49 2.38
CA TYR A 199 6.73 0.50 2.44
C TYR A 199 7.21 1.20 3.72
N PRO A 200 7.57 0.46 4.80
CA PRO A 200 8.08 1.08 6.02
C PRO A 200 9.36 1.91 5.80
N ALA A 201 10.15 1.56 4.78
CA ALA A 201 11.33 2.34 4.40
C ALA A 201 10.97 3.77 3.96
N HIS A 202 9.89 3.97 3.21
CA HIS A 202 9.44 5.31 2.81
C HIS A 202 9.03 6.15 4.02
N ALA A 203 8.39 5.52 5.02
CA ALA A 203 8.06 6.20 6.27
C ALA A 203 9.34 6.65 7.01
N LEU A 204 10.31 5.74 7.20
CA LEU A 204 11.58 6.06 7.86
C LEU A 204 12.36 7.18 7.17
N GLN A 205 12.30 7.24 5.84
CA GLN A 205 13.07 8.20 5.03
C GLN A 205 12.38 9.56 4.91
N ARG A 206 11.06 9.64 5.02
CA ARG A 206 10.31 10.84 4.61
C ARG A 206 9.35 11.39 5.68
N SER A 207 8.96 10.61 6.68
CA SER A 207 7.99 11.08 7.67
C SER A 207 8.61 11.42 9.02
N SER A 208 8.09 12.46 9.65
CA SER A 208 8.42 12.83 11.03
C SER A 208 7.64 12.01 12.05
N LYS A 209 6.40 11.64 11.69
CA LYS A 209 5.49 10.84 12.50
C LYS A 209 4.99 9.63 11.70
N ALA A 210 4.74 8.53 12.41
CA ALA A 210 4.13 7.34 11.83
C ALA A 210 2.95 6.87 12.67
N LEU A 211 1.97 6.28 11.99
CA LEU A 211 0.88 5.52 12.59
C LEU A 211 0.89 4.15 11.96
N ILE A 212 1.11 3.10 12.75
CA ILE A 212 0.99 1.71 12.31
C ILE A 212 -0.37 1.20 12.72
N LEU A 213 -1.16 0.75 11.73
CA LEU A 213 -2.48 0.17 11.93
C LEU A 213 -2.41 -1.33 11.69
N SER A 214 -2.75 -2.12 12.71
CA SER A 214 -2.78 -3.58 12.66
C SER A 214 -4.19 -4.09 12.29
N LYS A 215 -4.27 -5.32 11.81
CA LYS A 215 -5.57 -6.00 11.68
C LYS A 215 -6.22 -6.09 13.06
N GLY A 216 -7.54 -5.85 13.14
CA GLY A 216 -8.26 -5.81 14.42
C GLY A 216 -8.28 -4.43 15.09
N GLY A 217 -7.75 -3.39 14.43
CA GLY A 217 -7.93 -2.00 14.82
C GLY A 217 -6.94 -1.46 15.86
N ALA A 218 -6.01 -2.29 16.34
CA ALA A 218 -4.91 -1.82 17.18
C ALA A 218 -3.99 -0.89 16.39
N TYR A 219 -3.50 0.17 17.03
CA TYR A 219 -2.58 1.12 16.38
C TYR A 219 -1.49 1.61 17.33
N GLU A 220 -0.39 2.03 16.74
CA GLU A 220 0.71 2.73 17.40
C GLU A 220 0.96 4.05 16.67
N PHE A 221 1.14 5.15 17.41
CA PHE A 221 1.39 6.48 16.86
C PHE A 221 2.49 7.21 17.61
N GLY A 222 3.34 7.93 16.89
CA GLY A 222 4.40 8.76 17.46
C GLY A 222 5.47 9.15 16.45
N PRO A 223 6.65 9.61 16.92
CA PRO A 223 7.81 9.83 16.07
C PRO A 223 8.17 8.59 15.27
N THR A 224 8.43 8.74 13.97
CA THR A 224 8.66 7.61 13.07
C THR A 224 9.74 6.67 13.56
N SER A 225 10.85 7.20 14.06
CA SER A 225 11.97 6.42 14.59
C SER A 225 11.65 5.59 15.84
N LYS A 226 10.56 5.92 16.55
CA LYS A 226 10.10 5.19 17.73
C LYS A 226 9.00 4.19 17.40
N VAL A 227 8.19 4.47 16.39
CA VAL A 227 7.03 3.65 16.01
C VAL A 227 7.42 2.60 14.97
N VAL A 228 8.24 2.95 13.99
CA VAL A 228 8.68 2.02 12.95
C VAL A 228 9.91 1.27 13.45
N THR A 229 9.67 0.16 14.16
CA THR A 229 10.68 -0.73 14.71
C THR A 229 10.54 -2.14 14.13
N GLU A 230 11.57 -2.97 14.24
CA GLU A 230 11.53 -4.37 13.79
C GLU A 230 10.39 -5.12 14.46
N ASP A 231 10.20 -4.91 15.78
CA ASP A 231 9.10 -5.50 16.54
C ASP A 231 7.73 -5.03 16.07
N ALA A 232 7.55 -3.74 15.77
CA ALA A 232 6.30 -3.21 15.25
C ALA A 232 5.99 -3.75 13.85
N ILE A 233 7.01 -3.89 13.00
CA ILE A 233 6.88 -4.51 11.67
C ILE A 233 6.47 -5.98 11.82
N ARG A 234 7.11 -6.73 12.72
CA ARG A 234 6.74 -8.11 13.01
C ARG A 234 5.29 -8.23 13.45
N ARG A 235 4.86 -7.42 14.43
CA ARG A 235 3.48 -7.46 14.94
C ARG A 235 2.45 -7.08 13.89
N ALA A 236 2.69 -6.00 13.12
CA ALA A 236 1.69 -5.47 12.20
C ALA A 236 1.65 -6.23 10.87
N PHE A 237 2.79 -6.61 10.33
CA PHE A 237 2.92 -7.20 8.99
C PHE A 237 3.17 -8.72 9.02
N GLY A 238 3.50 -9.28 10.18
CA GLY A 238 3.86 -10.70 10.30
C GLY A 238 5.17 -11.06 9.60
N VAL A 239 6.11 -10.14 9.54
CA VAL A 239 7.39 -10.30 8.84
C VAL A 239 8.53 -9.97 9.79
N GLU A 240 9.52 -10.86 9.89
CA GLU A 240 10.82 -10.54 10.47
C GLU A 240 11.60 -9.66 9.51
N ALA A 241 12.07 -8.54 10.00
CA ALA A 241 12.81 -7.58 9.22
C ALA A 241 13.96 -6.99 10.03
N VAL A 242 14.96 -6.47 9.35
CA VAL A 242 16.06 -5.69 9.94
C VAL A 242 15.98 -4.27 9.43
N ILE A 243 16.12 -3.32 10.35
CA ILE A 243 16.25 -1.89 10.01
C ILE A 243 17.74 -1.57 10.00
N GLY A 244 18.27 -1.38 8.79
CA GLY A 244 19.67 -1.04 8.54
C GLY A 244 19.85 0.40 8.11
N ALA A 245 21.02 0.98 8.43
CA ALA A 245 21.45 2.27 7.93
C ALA A 245 22.46 2.07 6.79
N VAL A 246 22.22 2.73 5.67
CA VAL A 246 23.13 2.73 4.51
C VAL A 246 23.76 4.13 4.41
N GLU A 247 25.08 4.19 4.50
CA GLU A 247 25.82 5.43 4.26
C GLU A 247 25.84 5.74 2.76
N THR A 248 25.42 6.94 2.42
CA THR A 248 25.52 7.48 1.07
C THR A 248 26.48 8.69 1.07
N PRO A 249 26.96 9.17 -0.09
CA PRO A 249 27.85 10.33 -0.13
C PRO A 249 27.30 11.60 0.53
N THR A 250 25.97 11.69 0.68
CA THR A 250 25.30 12.91 1.17
C THR A 250 24.54 12.72 2.48
N SER A 251 24.23 11.49 2.88
CA SER A 251 23.37 11.22 4.06
C SER A 251 23.43 9.76 4.50
N ILE A 252 22.95 9.49 5.70
CA ILE A 252 22.65 8.13 6.17
C ILE A 252 21.15 7.85 5.89
N VAL A 253 20.87 6.81 5.14
CA VAL A 253 19.51 6.42 4.75
C VAL A 253 19.12 5.16 5.49
N GLN A 254 18.03 5.20 6.25
CA GLN A 254 17.46 4.01 6.87
C GLN A 254 16.63 3.22 5.85
N ASN A 255 16.76 1.90 5.91
CA ASN A 255 16.01 0.99 5.07
C ASN A 255 15.52 -0.21 5.89
N VAL A 256 14.43 -0.84 5.43
CA VAL A 256 13.84 -2.04 6.03
C VAL A 256 14.08 -3.20 5.07
N ILE A 257 14.77 -4.21 5.55
CA ILE A 257 15.09 -5.42 4.79
C ILE A 257 14.22 -6.55 5.35
N PRO A 258 13.17 -6.99 4.65
CA PRO A 258 12.40 -8.15 5.07
C PRO A 258 13.23 -9.42 4.93
N LEU A 259 13.23 -10.28 5.95
CA LEU A 259 14.01 -11.51 5.99
C LEU A 259 13.15 -12.74 5.68
N HIS A 260 12.11 -12.94 6.49
CA HIS A 260 11.20 -14.08 6.39
C HIS A 260 9.87 -13.78 7.09
N ILE A 261 8.87 -14.63 6.89
CA ILE A 261 7.60 -14.54 7.60
C ILE A 261 7.84 -14.86 9.08
N ALA A 262 7.30 -14.02 9.98
CA ALA A 262 7.48 -14.21 11.41
C ALA A 262 6.84 -15.53 11.89
N ALA A 263 7.57 -16.29 12.67
CA ALA A 263 7.00 -17.49 13.31
C ALA A 263 5.83 -17.08 14.21
N GLY A 264 4.63 -17.59 13.92
CA GLY A 264 3.40 -17.27 14.67
C GLY A 264 2.43 -16.30 13.97
N SER A 265 2.81 -15.63 12.88
CA SER A 265 1.86 -14.82 12.10
C SER A 265 0.81 -15.67 11.36
N GLU A 266 1.08 -16.96 11.20
CA GLU A 266 0.17 -17.98 10.66
C GLU A 266 -0.59 -18.76 11.74
N ALA A 267 -0.42 -18.45 13.03
CA ALA A 267 -0.97 -19.25 14.15
C ALA A 267 -2.51 -19.30 14.21
N SER A 268 -3.23 -18.49 13.44
CA SER A 268 -4.69 -18.62 13.28
C SER A 268 -5.11 -19.49 12.06
N ALA A 269 -4.14 -19.98 11.28
CA ALA A 269 -4.38 -20.79 10.09
C ALA A 269 -3.80 -22.22 10.19
N GLN A 270 -3.20 -22.58 11.33
CA GLN A 270 -2.51 -23.87 11.54
C GLN A 270 -3.34 -24.84 12.40
N ASP A 271 -4.46 -25.24 11.87
CA ASP A 271 -4.97 -26.58 12.19
C ASP A 271 -4.26 -27.52 11.21
N PRO A 272 -3.37 -28.44 11.67
CA PRO A 272 -2.66 -29.37 10.79
C PRO A 272 -3.61 -30.28 10.01
N ASP A 273 -4.80 -30.55 10.53
CA ASP A 273 -5.82 -31.36 9.90
C ASP A 273 -6.74 -30.56 8.96
N ARG A 274 -6.59 -29.22 8.89
CA ARG A 274 -7.40 -28.39 8.00
C ARG A 274 -7.05 -28.66 6.53
N ARG A 275 -8.08 -29.02 5.75
CA ARG A 275 -7.96 -29.19 4.30
C ARG A 275 -7.51 -27.87 3.64
N ALA A 276 -6.56 -27.94 2.72
CA ALA A 276 -6.01 -26.79 2.00
C ALA A 276 -5.72 -27.16 0.56
N ILE A 277 -5.84 -26.16 -0.33
CA ILE A 277 -5.35 -26.26 -1.70
C ILE A 277 -4.01 -25.55 -1.75
N ALA A 278 -2.99 -26.21 -2.30
CA ALA A 278 -1.67 -25.63 -2.48
C ALA A 278 -1.12 -25.89 -3.87
N THR A 279 -0.29 -24.98 -4.33
CA THR A 279 0.54 -25.19 -5.52
C THR A 279 1.99 -25.35 -5.09
N VAL A 280 2.59 -26.48 -5.46
CA VAL A 280 3.98 -26.80 -5.20
C VAL A 280 4.76 -26.68 -6.52
N THR A 281 5.72 -25.76 -6.56
CA THR A 281 6.64 -25.60 -7.69
C THR A 281 7.97 -26.27 -7.35
N ILE A 282 8.40 -27.19 -8.19
CA ILE A 282 9.62 -27.98 -8.06
C ILE A 282 10.52 -27.62 -9.22
N ILE A 283 11.77 -27.22 -8.94
CA ILE A 283 12.81 -26.96 -9.93
C ILE A 283 13.90 -27.99 -9.69
N ALA A 284 14.18 -28.83 -10.69
CA ALA A 284 15.24 -29.83 -10.66
C ALA A 284 16.29 -29.52 -11.73
N SER A 285 17.57 -29.60 -11.37
CA SER A 285 18.70 -29.36 -12.27
C SER A 285 19.21 -30.64 -12.97
N ASN A 286 18.59 -31.79 -12.72
CA ASN A 286 19.01 -33.07 -13.29
C ASN A 286 17.81 -33.95 -13.63
N ASN A 287 17.86 -34.58 -14.83
CA ASN A 287 16.77 -35.45 -15.32
C ASN A 287 16.65 -36.78 -14.54
N HIS A 288 17.75 -37.25 -13.94
CA HIS A 288 17.77 -38.52 -13.19
C HIS A 288 16.97 -38.46 -11.87
N ILE A 289 16.64 -37.26 -11.38
CA ILE A 289 15.87 -37.07 -10.17
C ILE A 289 14.36 -37.12 -10.42
N SER A 290 13.94 -37.04 -11.68
CA SER A 290 12.53 -37.05 -12.07
C SER A 290 11.79 -38.29 -11.60
N ASP A 291 12.44 -39.48 -11.63
CA ASP A 291 11.82 -40.73 -11.19
C ASP A 291 11.57 -40.74 -9.68
N ARG A 292 12.47 -40.13 -8.88
CA ARG A 292 12.29 -39.99 -7.43
C ARG A 292 11.18 -39.02 -7.09
N ILE A 293 11.14 -37.87 -7.81
CA ILE A 293 10.03 -36.89 -7.68
C ILE A 293 8.71 -37.54 -8.03
N ASN A 294 8.67 -38.32 -9.14
CA ASN A 294 7.48 -39.02 -9.58
C ASN A 294 7.04 -40.07 -8.56
N GLY A 295 7.98 -40.82 -7.96
CA GLY A 295 7.70 -41.79 -6.90
C GLY A 295 7.05 -41.14 -5.68
N LEU A 296 7.62 -40.03 -5.20
CA LEU A 296 7.03 -39.27 -4.08
C LEU A 296 5.64 -38.72 -4.42
N LEU A 297 5.46 -38.14 -5.61
CA LEU A 297 4.15 -37.64 -6.02
C LEU A 297 3.12 -38.75 -6.18
N HIS A 298 3.55 -39.97 -6.50
CA HIS A 298 2.66 -41.15 -6.59
C HIS A 298 2.24 -41.66 -5.20
N GLU A 299 3.14 -41.61 -4.19
CA GLU A 299 2.79 -41.96 -2.80
C GLU A 299 1.66 -41.06 -2.26
N TYR A 300 1.61 -39.82 -2.69
CA TYR A 300 0.61 -38.82 -2.28
C TYR A 300 -0.43 -38.55 -3.39
N GLY A 301 -0.67 -39.53 -4.26
CA GLY A 301 -1.51 -39.42 -5.45
C GLY A 301 -2.93 -38.93 -5.17
N ASP A 302 -3.50 -39.31 -4.02
CA ASP A 302 -4.84 -38.90 -3.60
C ASP A 302 -5.00 -37.39 -3.37
N MET A 303 -3.90 -36.69 -3.10
CA MET A 303 -3.88 -35.24 -2.94
C MET A 303 -3.59 -34.50 -4.25
N VAL A 304 -3.12 -35.18 -5.30
CA VAL A 304 -2.70 -34.52 -6.56
C VAL A 304 -3.92 -34.25 -7.44
N VAL A 305 -4.32 -32.97 -7.49
CA VAL A 305 -5.44 -32.49 -8.33
C VAL A 305 -4.99 -32.31 -9.79
N GLY A 306 -3.77 -31.84 -9.98
CA GLY A 306 -3.23 -31.60 -11.30
C GLY A 306 -1.71 -31.41 -11.29
N ARG A 307 -1.11 -31.70 -12.43
CA ARG A 307 0.35 -31.60 -12.58
C ARG A 307 0.72 -31.07 -13.96
N MET A 308 1.70 -30.18 -14.00
CA MET A 308 2.30 -29.65 -15.22
C MET A 308 3.84 -29.72 -15.12
N GLY A 309 4.47 -30.35 -16.10
CA GLY A 309 5.93 -30.41 -16.21
C GLY A 309 6.40 -29.67 -17.46
N MET A 310 7.39 -28.81 -17.34
CA MET A 310 8.03 -28.10 -18.46
C MET A 310 9.55 -28.32 -18.43
N PRO A 311 10.13 -29.01 -19.44
CA PRO A 311 11.57 -29.05 -19.59
C PRO A 311 12.09 -27.72 -20.13
N TYR A 312 12.92 -27.03 -19.35
CA TYR A 312 13.58 -25.80 -19.79
C TYR A 312 14.99 -26.13 -20.35
N ARG A 313 15.01 -26.57 -21.60
CA ARG A 313 16.20 -27.16 -22.23
C ARG A 313 17.41 -26.24 -22.32
N GLU A 314 17.19 -24.92 -22.45
CA GLU A 314 18.24 -23.92 -22.55
C GLU A 314 19.13 -23.82 -21.32
N CYS A 315 18.56 -24.09 -20.12
CA CYS A 315 19.27 -24.04 -18.84
C CYS A 315 19.47 -25.43 -18.19
N GLY A 316 19.05 -26.51 -18.84
CA GLY A 316 19.14 -27.86 -18.28
C GLY A 316 18.22 -28.07 -17.05
N LEU A 317 17.18 -27.25 -16.88
CA LEU A 317 16.28 -27.30 -15.74
C LEU A 317 14.95 -27.98 -16.09
N TYR A 318 14.34 -28.60 -15.09
CA TYR A 318 13.00 -29.19 -15.18
C TYR A 318 12.10 -28.48 -14.16
N LEU A 319 11.07 -27.79 -14.62
CA LEU A 319 10.02 -27.21 -13.81
C LEU A 319 8.84 -28.17 -13.73
N ILE A 320 8.43 -28.48 -12.51
CA ILE A 320 7.21 -29.26 -12.24
C ILE A 320 6.34 -28.43 -11.29
N THR A 321 5.11 -28.18 -11.71
CA THR A 321 4.10 -27.54 -10.86
C THR A 321 3.01 -28.56 -10.56
N VAL A 322 2.70 -28.74 -9.27
CA VAL A 322 1.71 -29.68 -8.80
C VAL A 322 0.67 -28.92 -7.97
N THR A 323 -0.59 -29.10 -8.28
CA THR A 323 -1.69 -28.61 -7.45
C THR A 323 -2.13 -29.74 -6.51
N LEU A 324 -2.14 -29.45 -5.22
CA LEU A 324 -2.49 -30.39 -4.15
C LEU A 324 -3.76 -29.94 -3.45
N ASP A 325 -4.61 -30.90 -3.07
CA ASP A 325 -5.78 -30.74 -2.21
C ASP A 325 -5.70 -31.79 -1.09
N GLY A 326 -5.34 -31.40 0.10
CA GLY A 326 -5.15 -32.27 1.25
C GLY A 326 -5.04 -31.50 2.56
N SER A 327 -4.74 -32.19 3.66
CA SER A 327 -4.45 -31.51 4.92
C SER A 327 -3.15 -30.72 4.83
N ARG A 328 -3.04 -29.65 5.59
CA ARG A 328 -1.79 -28.87 5.65
C ARG A 328 -0.59 -29.71 6.10
N ALA A 329 -0.81 -30.66 7.01
CA ALA A 329 0.22 -31.58 7.48
C ALA A 329 0.75 -32.47 6.36
N GLU A 330 -0.10 -33.09 5.58
CA GLU A 330 0.27 -33.95 4.45
C GLU A 330 1.00 -33.17 3.36
N ILE A 331 0.52 -31.95 3.02
CA ILE A 331 1.17 -31.08 2.06
C ILE A 331 2.57 -30.67 2.54
N ALA A 332 2.73 -30.34 3.82
CA ALA A 332 4.01 -29.99 4.42
C ALA A 332 4.98 -31.19 4.42
N GLU A 333 4.51 -32.38 4.75
CA GLU A 333 5.29 -33.62 4.74
C GLU A 333 5.84 -33.93 3.33
N LEU A 334 4.97 -33.90 2.31
CA LEU A 334 5.39 -34.07 0.92
C LEU A 334 6.40 -33.02 0.50
N THR A 335 6.16 -31.75 0.82
CA THR A 335 7.06 -30.65 0.48
C THR A 335 8.42 -30.83 1.13
N GLN A 336 8.47 -31.28 2.40
CA GLN A 336 9.70 -31.57 3.10
C GLN A 336 10.47 -32.74 2.45
N LYS A 337 9.79 -33.86 2.12
CA LYS A 337 10.41 -35.00 1.43
C LYS A 337 11.00 -34.59 0.07
N LEU A 338 10.32 -33.74 -0.68
CA LEU A 338 10.82 -33.20 -1.95
C LEU A 338 12.01 -32.28 -1.77
N SER A 339 12.04 -31.46 -0.72
CA SER A 339 13.11 -30.50 -0.44
C SER A 339 14.43 -31.15 0.00
N ILE A 340 14.38 -32.40 0.48
CA ILE A 340 15.59 -33.18 0.88
C ILE A 340 16.29 -33.80 -0.35
N LEU A 341 15.62 -33.85 -1.50
CA LEU A 341 16.24 -34.40 -2.69
C LEU A 341 17.39 -33.51 -3.19
N PRO A 342 18.55 -34.07 -3.56
CA PRO A 342 19.67 -33.28 -4.07
C PRO A 342 19.27 -32.58 -5.38
N ASP A 343 19.79 -31.38 -5.61
CA ASP A 343 19.56 -30.57 -6.82
C ASP A 343 18.10 -30.22 -7.10
N VAL A 344 17.27 -30.21 -6.05
CA VAL A 344 15.84 -29.84 -6.12
C VAL A 344 15.57 -28.62 -5.25
N SER A 345 14.91 -27.64 -5.83
CA SER A 345 14.34 -26.48 -5.12
C SER A 345 12.82 -26.58 -5.13
N VAL A 346 12.20 -26.42 -3.96
CA VAL A 346 10.75 -26.55 -3.79
C VAL A 346 10.17 -25.30 -3.19
N LYS A 347 9.07 -24.80 -3.76
CA LYS A 347 8.30 -23.69 -3.21
C LYS A 347 6.83 -24.06 -3.15
N THR A 348 6.22 -23.93 -1.98
CA THR A 348 4.79 -24.18 -1.76
C THR A 348 4.05 -22.87 -1.56
N THR A 349 2.91 -22.73 -2.21
CA THR A 349 2.01 -21.58 -2.07
C THR A 349 0.61 -22.12 -1.78
N PHE A 350 0.04 -21.71 -0.64
CA PHE A 350 -1.32 -22.07 -0.27
C PHE A 350 -2.33 -21.10 -0.86
N ALA A 351 -3.46 -21.62 -1.37
CA ALA A 351 -4.57 -20.79 -1.80
C ALA A 351 -5.23 -20.10 -0.60
N PRO A 352 -5.67 -18.82 -0.73
CA PRO A 352 -6.47 -18.18 0.29
C PRO A 352 -7.83 -18.88 0.38
N TRP A 353 -8.07 -19.62 1.48
CA TRP A 353 -9.36 -20.28 1.72
C TRP A 353 -10.42 -19.24 2.09
N ARG A 354 -11.55 -19.21 1.36
CA ARG A 354 -12.78 -18.52 1.76
C ARG A 354 -13.78 -19.58 2.24
N GLU A 355 -14.34 -19.38 3.42
CA GLU A 355 -15.36 -20.26 4.04
C GLU A 355 -16.76 -20.17 3.39
N GLU A 356 -16.89 -19.80 2.13
CA GLU A 356 -18.17 -19.68 1.45
C GLU A 356 -18.28 -20.69 0.31
N HIS A 357 -18.42 -21.98 0.63
CA HIS A 357 -19.08 -22.99 -0.23
C HIS A 357 -19.38 -24.22 0.61
N GLU A 358 -20.31 -24.13 1.56
CA GLU A 358 -21.20 -25.26 1.85
C GLU A 358 -22.30 -25.22 0.78
N LEU A 359 -22.24 -26.20 -0.14
CA LEU A 359 -23.35 -26.59 -1.00
C LEU A 359 -24.31 -27.48 -0.21
#